data_755d7692a23fc5342979fa1a3acc1579
#
_entry.id   755d7692a23fc5342979fa1a3acc1579
#
_cell.length_a   1.000
_cell.length_b   1.000
_cell.length_c   1.000
_cell.angle_alpha   90.00
_cell.angle_beta   90.00
_cell.angle_gamma   90.00
#
_symmetry.space_group_name_H-M   'P 1'
#
loop_
_entity.id
_entity.type
_entity.pdbx_description
1 polymer ?
#
loop_
_entity_poly.entity_id
_entity_poly.type
_entity_poly.pdbx_seq_one_letter_code
_entity_poly.pdbx_strand_id
1 'polypeptide(L)'
;MSEALNSGKIRKHIVFTGMVQGVGFRRQASKAASLFDCTGWVKNEWDGSVSMEIQGTNENINRVILAIEQGSFVYIENMTVGIIPIVEYEYGFKTK
;
A
#
# COMPACT_ATOMS: atom_id res chain seq x y z
N MET A 1 -22.75 -13.80 -10.85
CA MET A 1 -21.38 -13.83 -11.24
C MET A 1 -20.50 -13.63 -10.06
N SER A 2 -19.95 -14.69 -9.62
CA SER A 2 -19.12 -14.62 -8.42
C SER A 2 -17.89 -13.75 -8.64
N GLU A 3 -17.30 -13.82 -9.81
CA GLU A 3 -16.14 -12.98 -10.04
C GLU A 3 -16.50 -11.51 -10.08
N ALA A 4 -17.73 -11.18 -10.41
CA ALA A 4 -18.16 -9.80 -10.36
C ALA A 4 -18.25 -9.30 -8.93
N LEU A 5 -18.57 -10.19 -7.99
CA LEU A 5 -18.73 -9.82 -6.59
C LEU A 5 -17.39 -9.60 -5.90
N ASN A 6 -16.41 -10.42 -6.23
CA ASN A 6 -15.09 -10.27 -5.64
C ASN A 6 -14.08 -9.78 -6.65
N SER A 7 -14.53 -9.49 -7.85
CA SER A 7 -13.65 -8.98 -8.87
C SER A 7 -13.25 -7.56 -8.52
N GLY A 8 -12.22 -7.11 -9.15
CA GLY A 8 -11.66 -5.81 -8.88
C GLY A 8 -10.69 -5.79 -7.75
N LYS A 9 -10.71 -6.80 -6.89
CA LYS A 9 -9.67 -6.87 -5.85
C LYS A 9 -8.42 -7.51 -6.41
N ILE A 10 -7.32 -6.84 -6.18
CA ILE A 10 -5.99 -7.33 -6.54
C ILE A 10 -5.09 -7.10 -5.34
N ARG A 11 -3.94 -7.75 -5.35
CA ARG A 11 -2.93 -7.53 -4.32
C ARG A 11 -1.62 -7.17 -4.99
N LYS A 12 -0.99 -6.13 -4.52
CA LYS A 12 0.30 -5.67 -5.04
C LYS A 12 1.33 -5.72 -3.93
N HIS A 13 2.53 -6.14 -4.30
CA HIS A 13 3.71 -5.97 -3.46
C HIS A 13 4.50 -4.82 -4.05
N ILE A 14 4.80 -3.83 -3.24
CA ILE A 14 5.45 -2.61 -3.72
C ILE A 14 6.64 -2.31 -2.82
N VAL A 15 7.75 -1.98 -3.45
CA VAL A 15 8.93 -1.46 -2.74
C VAL A 15 9.14 -0.03 -3.17
N PHE A 16 9.20 0.85 -2.20
CA PHE A 16 9.39 2.29 -2.42
C PHE A 16 10.79 2.67 -2.00
N THR A 17 11.48 3.45 -2.83
CA THR A 17 12.77 4.02 -2.48
C THR A 17 12.70 5.54 -2.58
N GLY A 18 13.63 6.20 -1.93
CA GLY A 18 13.69 7.65 -1.87
C GLY A 18 13.67 8.13 -0.42
N MET A 19 13.06 9.26 -0.17
CA MET A 19 12.89 9.75 1.19
C MET A 19 11.58 9.21 1.72
N VAL A 20 11.63 7.97 2.21
CA VAL A 20 10.43 7.22 2.56
C VAL A 20 10.41 6.76 4.02
N GLN A 21 11.54 6.82 4.73
CA GLN A 21 11.57 6.50 6.16
C GLN A 21 11.75 7.78 6.97
N GLY A 22 11.17 7.80 8.17
CA GLY A 22 11.26 8.95 9.05
C GLY A 22 10.47 10.17 8.60
N VAL A 23 9.54 9.97 7.67
CA VAL A 23 8.77 11.06 7.05
C VAL A 23 7.27 10.85 7.17
N GLY A 24 6.84 9.88 7.99
CA GLY A 24 5.43 9.60 8.19
C GLY A 24 4.79 8.72 7.15
N PHE A 25 5.60 8.04 6.34
CA PHE A 25 5.12 7.20 5.25
C PHE A 25 4.15 6.11 5.73
N ARG A 26 4.56 5.32 6.73
CA ARG A 26 3.74 4.20 7.21
C ARG A 26 2.44 4.69 7.83
N ARG A 27 2.48 5.80 8.52
CA ARG A 27 1.29 6.39 9.12
C ARG A 27 0.32 6.85 8.05
N GLN A 28 0.82 7.52 7.01
CA GLN A 28 -0.01 7.94 5.88
C GLN A 28 -0.61 6.73 5.17
N ALA A 29 0.19 5.68 4.97
CA ALA A 29 -0.26 4.48 4.30
C ALA A 29 -1.40 3.82 5.06
N SER A 30 -1.23 3.67 6.37
CA SER A 30 -2.24 3.03 7.21
C SER A 30 -3.54 3.83 7.21
N LYS A 31 -3.42 5.14 7.34
CA LYS A 31 -4.57 6.03 7.37
C LYS A 31 -5.32 5.99 6.03
N ALA A 32 -4.59 6.07 4.93
CA ALA A 32 -5.20 6.07 3.61
C ALA A 32 -5.80 4.71 3.28
N ALA A 33 -5.14 3.62 3.67
CA ALA A 33 -5.67 2.29 3.42
C ALA A 33 -7.00 2.09 4.13
N SER A 34 -7.10 2.56 5.35
CA SER A 34 -8.36 2.50 6.09
C SER A 34 -9.44 3.33 5.40
N LEU A 35 -9.09 4.51 4.93
CA LEU A 35 -10.03 5.40 4.28
C LEU A 35 -10.54 4.83 2.96
N PHE A 36 -9.65 4.18 2.20
CA PHE A 36 -9.99 3.69 0.87
C PHE A 36 -10.19 2.18 0.83
N ASP A 37 -10.50 1.59 1.98
CA ASP A 37 -10.94 0.19 2.07
C ASP A 37 -9.90 -0.78 1.48
N CYS A 38 -8.64 -0.58 1.82
CA CYS A 38 -7.56 -1.49 1.44
C CYS A 38 -7.04 -2.21 2.68
N THR A 39 -6.59 -3.44 2.48
CA THR A 39 -5.96 -4.24 3.53
C THR A 39 -4.52 -4.52 3.15
N GLY A 40 -3.74 -5.01 4.13
CA GLY A 40 -2.36 -5.35 3.86
C GLY A 40 -1.44 -4.92 5.00
N TRP A 41 -0.23 -4.54 4.63
CA TRP A 41 0.77 -4.11 5.61
C TRP A 41 1.82 -3.23 4.95
N VAL A 42 2.53 -2.48 5.80
CA VAL A 42 3.65 -1.63 5.37
C VAL A 42 4.77 -1.78 6.39
N LYS A 43 6.01 -1.78 5.91
CA LYS A 43 7.17 -2.06 6.74
C LYS A 43 8.38 -1.27 6.27
N ASN A 44 9.11 -0.65 7.21
CA ASN A 44 10.42 -0.09 6.92
C ASN A 44 11.43 -1.22 6.79
N GLU A 45 12.22 -1.20 5.73
CA GLU A 45 13.29 -2.16 5.55
C GLU A 45 14.59 -1.56 6.05
N TRP A 46 15.54 -2.44 6.39
CA TRP A 46 16.80 -1.98 6.97
C TRP A 46 17.67 -1.21 5.96
N ASP A 47 17.42 -1.37 4.68
CA ASP A 47 18.18 -0.69 3.63
C ASP A 47 17.64 0.71 3.30
N GLY A 48 16.65 1.17 4.04
CA GLY A 48 16.07 2.50 3.83
C GLY A 48 14.83 2.51 2.96
N SER A 49 14.50 1.40 2.34
CA SER A 49 13.28 1.30 1.54
C SER A 49 12.07 1.01 2.44
N VAL A 50 10.89 1.13 1.86
CA VAL A 50 9.65 0.73 2.50
C VAL A 50 8.98 -0.30 1.61
N SER A 51 8.62 -1.43 2.19
CA SER A 51 7.86 -2.44 1.47
C SER A 51 6.41 -2.42 1.93
N MET A 52 5.51 -2.74 1.01
CA MET A 52 4.09 -2.73 1.28
C MET A 52 3.41 -3.81 0.46
N GLU A 53 2.50 -4.53 1.10
CA GLU A 53 1.53 -5.32 0.36
C GLU A 53 0.18 -4.68 0.60
N ILE A 54 -0.56 -4.45 -0.48
CA ILE A 54 -1.83 -3.76 -0.39
C ILE A 54 -2.84 -4.43 -1.29
N GLN A 55 -4.03 -4.60 -0.76
CA GLN A 55 -5.11 -5.34 -1.41
C GLN A 55 -6.38 -4.51 -1.41
N GLY A 56 -7.01 -4.45 -2.56
CA GLY A 56 -8.24 -3.72 -2.77
C GLY A 56 -8.47 -3.59 -4.27
N THR A 57 -9.36 -2.70 -4.66
CA THR A 57 -9.50 -2.41 -6.08
C THR A 57 -8.27 -1.64 -6.55
N ASN A 58 -7.93 -1.79 -7.81
CA ASN A 58 -6.79 -1.05 -8.36
C ASN A 58 -6.96 0.45 -8.14
N GLU A 59 -8.16 0.93 -8.31
CA GLU A 59 -8.46 2.34 -8.13
C GLU A 59 -8.19 2.79 -6.70
N ASN A 60 -8.63 2.00 -5.72
CA ASN A 60 -8.43 2.36 -4.33
C ASN A 60 -6.97 2.25 -3.91
N ILE A 61 -6.26 1.25 -4.44
CA ILE A 61 -4.82 1.13 -4.21
C ILE A 61 -4.11 2.39 -4.73
N ASN A 62 -4.48 2.85 -5.91
CA ASN A 62 -3.88 4.06 -6.47
C ASN A 62 -4.19 5.29 -5.63
N ARG A 63 -5.38 5.36 -5.05
CA ARG A 63 -5.73 6.46 -4.14
C ARG A 63 -4.85 6.46 -2.90
N VAL A 64 -4.55 5.29 -2.37
CA VAL A 64 -3.66 5.18 -1.21
C VAL A 64 -2.27 5.67 -1.57
N ILE A 65 -1.74 5.23 -2.71
CA ILE A 65 -0.40 5.64 -3.13
C ILE A 65 -0.35 7.15 -3.34
N LEU A 66 -1.37 7.71 -3.96
CA LEU A 66 -1.43 9.15 -4.18
C LEU A 66 -1.45 9.92 -2.85
N ALA A 67 -2.21 9.42 -1.89
CA ALA A 67 -2.26 10.04 -0.57
C ALA A 67 -0.90 10.01 0.12
N ILE A 68 -0.16 8.91 -0.02
CA ILE A 68 1.18 8.81 0.54
C ILE A 68 2.11 9.84 -0.11
N GLU A 69 2.03 9.96 -1.44
CA GLU A 69 2.88 10.89 -2.18
C GLU A 69 2.65 12.34 -1.78
N GLN A 70 1.47 12.64 -1.28
CA GLN A 70 1.13 14.00 -0.88
C GLN A 70 1.60 14.34 0.52
N GLY A 71 2.23 13.41 1.23
CA GLY A 71 2.82 13.69 2.53
C GLY A 71 3.92 14.74 2.39
N SER A 72 3.99 15.65 3.36
CA SER A 72 4.83 16.85 3.25
C SER A 72 6.30 16.54 3.03
N PHE A 73 6.80 15.45 3.61
CA PHE A 73 8.22 15.16 3.58
C PHE A 73 8.53 13.88 2.81
N VAL A 74 7.52 13.27 2.20
CA VAL A 74 7.69 12.04 1.44
C VAL A 74 8.16 12.38 0.04
N TYR A 75 9.22 11.71 -0.40
CA TYR A 75 9.66 11.78 -1.78
C TYR A 75 9.91 10.36 -2.26
N ILE A 76 9.08 9.89 -3.18
CA ILE A 76 9.22 8.55 -3.76
C ILE A 76 10.05 8.70 -5.02
N GLU A 77 11.25 8.15 -4.99
CA GLU A 77 12.14 8.18 -6.13
C GLU A 77 11.79 7.06 -7.10
N ASN A 78 11.46 5.89 -6.56
CA ASN A 78 11.16 4.73 -7.40
C ASN A 78 10.17 3.80 -6.71
N MET A 79 9.36 3.12 -7.51
CA MET A 79 8.44 2.09 -7.06
C MET A 79 8.64 0.85 -7.89
N THR A 80 8.82 -0.28 -7.22
CA THR A 80 8.85 -1.58 -7.88
C THR A 80 7.58 -2.32 -7.50
N VAL A 81 6.75 -2.64 -8.47
CA VAL A 81 5.41 -3.16 -8.24
C VAL A 81 5.28 -4.55 -8.85
N GLY A 82 4.75 -5.49 -8.07
CA GLY A 82 4.42 -6.81 -8.55
C GLY A 82 3.00 -7.17 -8.13
N ILE A 83 2.31 -7.88 -9.00
CA ILE A 83 0.98 -8.41 -8.68
C ILE A 83 1.20 -9.78 -8.04
N ILE A 84 0.56 -9.99 -6.89
CA ILE A 84 0.69 -11.23 -6.13
C ILE A 84 -0.72 -11.78 -5.83
N PRO A 85 -0.82 -13.02 -5.38
CA PRO A 85 -2.14 -13.59 -5.07
C PRO A 85 -2.85 -12.86 -3.95
N ILE A 86 -4.16 -12.83 -4.02
CA ILE A 86 -4.99 -12.26 -2.96
C ILE A 86 -4.87 -13.10 -1.71
N VAL A 87 -4.89 -12.44 -0.55
CA VAL A 87 -4.98 -13.09 0.74
C VAL A 87 -6.42 -13.02 1.20
N GLU A 88 -7.03 -14.20 1.43
CA GLU A 88 -8.41 -14.26 1.88
C GLU A 88 -8.47 -14.01 3.38
N TYR A 89 -9.56 -13.40 3.81
CA TYR A 89 -9.83 -13.17 5.22
C TYR A 89 -8.79 -12.26 5.90
N GLU A 90 -8.21 -11.36 5.12
CA GLU A 90 -7.34 -10.35 5.68
C GLU A 90 -8.17 -9.14 6.10
N TYR A 91 -7.95 -8.66 7.31
CA TYR A 91 -8.67 -7.52 7.86
C TYR A 91 -7.70 -6.44 8.26
N GLY A 92 -8.00 -5.22 7.83
CA GLY A 92 -7.24 -4.07 8.24
C GLY A 92 -5.91 -3.93 7.53
N PHE A 93 -5.19 -2.91 7.93
CA PHE A 93 -3.89 -2.57 7.37
C PHE A 93 -2.91 -2.40 8.52
N LYS A 94 -1.83 -3.15 8.49
CA LYS A 94 -0.89 -3.21 9.61
C LYS A 94 0.39 -2.46 9.32
N THR A 95 0.89 -1.79 10.33
CA THR A 95 2.22 -1.17 10.30
C THR A 95 3.17 -2.13 11.02
N LYS A 96 4.15 -2.60 10.29
CA LYS A 96 5.14 -3.52 10.83
C LYS A 96 6.45 -2.83 11.15
#